data_9313ff5e5696ed48843928bed8ae887c
#
_entry.id   9313ff5e5696ed48843928bed8ae887c
#
_cell.length_a   1.000
_cell.length_b   1.000
_cell.length_c   1.000
_cell.angle_alpha   90.00
_cell.angle_beta   90.00
_cell.angle_gamma   90.00
#
_symmetry.space_group_name_H-M   'P 1'
#
loop_
_entity.id
_entity.type
_entity.pdbx_description
1 polymer ?
#
loop_
_entity_poly.entity_id
_entity_poly.type
_entity_poly.pdbx_seq_one_letter_code
_entity_poly.pdbx_strand_id
1 'polypeptide(L)'
;MSYQRQSGKFPGWDGTPLFYQCWLADDPARGRNLIIHHGIGEHSGRYQPVVDTFSGEQVNIFALDARGHGRSPGKRGDSRALADFVPDLECFFEFLKSEFQVRQPVLLGHSMGGIVAIGFTLRFSNQWHLRSLVTSGAGLRPSLDFTQKIKATVGRLLRPLAPSLTVPIGLPLTLLSHDKQVIQSYDKDPLNHGMVSLQMGVGLMDAGEDLIRQADRVKIPVLVMHGEEDQIASMTGSIDFHEACSSPEKELRLYPGLFHEIFNETPAERQRVLADLHRWVLAHLPEVAPRETAATGASTVDAT
;
A
#
# COMPACT_ATOMS: atom_id res chain seq x y z
N MET A 1 -17.93 16.93 0.60
CA MET A 1 -18.55 15.76 1.25
C MET A 1 -17.50 15.16 2.16
N SER A 2 -17.86 14.80 3.39
CA SER A 2 -16.90 14.26 4.37
C SER A 2 -17.02 12.74 4.40
N TYR A 3 -15.89 12.03 4.37
CA TYR A 3 -15.88 10.59 4.59
C TYR A 3 -16.44 10.21 5.95
N GLN A 4 -17.19 9.11 6.02
CA GLN A 4 -17.45 8.42 7.28
C GLN A 4 -16.24 7.56 7.62
N ARG A 5 -15.46 7.98 8.63
CA ARG A 5 -14.30 7.23 9.10
C ARG A 5 -14.71 6.16 10.11
N GLN A 6 -14.21 4.93 9.89
CA GLN A 6 -14.38 3.81 10.80
C GLN A 6 -13.02 3.10 11.00
N SER A 7 -12.89 2.36 12.10
CA SER A 7 -11.71 1.51 12.35
C SER A 7 -12.11 0.33 13.20
N GLY A 8 -11.34 -0.74 13.12
CA GLY A 8 -11.59 -1.97 13.84
C GLY A 8 -10.45 -2.95 13.73
N LYS A 9 -10.75 -4.22 13.91
CA LYS A 9 -9.79 -5.32 13.78
C LYS A 9 -10.40 -6.41 12.91
N PHE A 10 -9.54 -7.12 12.18
CA PHE A 10 -9.86 -8.31 11.42
C PHE A 10 -8.89 -9.43 11.79
N PRO A 11 -9.25 -10.71 11.64
CA PRO A 11 -8.35 -11.82 11.91
C PRO A 11 -7.32 -11.94 10.77
N GLY A 12 -6.02 -11.90 11.09
CA GLY A 12 -4.97 -12.31 10.18
C GLY A 12 -4.97 -13.83 9.94
N TRP A 13 -4.09 -14.33 9.10
CA TRP A 13 -4.06 -15.74 8.67
C TRP A 13 -3.89 -16.75 9.83
N ASP A 14 -3.32 -16.32 10.93
CA ASP A 14 -3.12 -17.10 12.16
C ASP A 14 -4.08 -16.72 13.30
N GLY A 15 -5.14 -15.94 12.99
CA GLY A 15 -6.10 -15.41 13.95
C GLY A 15 -5.64 -14.16 14.70
N THR A 16 -4.44 -13.63 14.43
CA THR A 16 -3.95 -12.39 15.03
C THR A 16 -4.90 -11.22 14.70
N PRO A 17 -5.41 -10.45 15.70
CA PRO A 17 -6.36 -9.38 15.46
C PRO A 17 -5.67 -8.13 14.92
N LEU A 18 -5.53 -8.02 13.59
CA LEU A 18 -4.89 -6.91 12.90
C LEU A 18 -5.82 -5.69 12.82
N PHE A 19 -5.24 -4.50 12.96
CA PHE A 19 -5.96 -3.24 12.90
C PHE A 19 -6.22 -2.81 11.45
N TYR A 20 -7.37 -2.20 11.22
CA TYR A 20 -7.67 -1.49 9.97
C TYR A 20 -8.41 -0.19 10.27
N GLN A 21 -8.38 0.71 9.30
CA GLN A 21 -9.25 1.87 9.22
C GLN A 21 -9.78 2.05 7.80
N CYS A 22 -10.92 2.70 7.68
CA CYS A 22 -11.51 3.01 6.40
C CYS A 22 -12.18 4.38 6.39
N TRP A 23 -12.33 4.89 5.19
CA TRP A 23 -13.01 6.13 4.87
C TRP A 23 -14.07 5.77 3.83
N LEU A 24 -15.31 5.74 4.26
CA LEU A 24 -16.45 5.35 3.44
C LEU A 24 -17.06 6.56 2.77
N ALA A 25 -17.33 6.44 1.47
CA ALA A 25 -18.08 7.42 0.69
C ALA A 25 -19.54 7.49 1.16
N ASP A 26 -20.28 8.50 0.69
CA ASP A 26 -21.70 8.69 1.04
C ASP A 26 -22.57 7.50 0.62
N ASP A 27 -22.18 6.79 -0.45
CA ASP A 27 -22.84 5.57 -0.92
C ASP A 27 -21.82 4.44 -1.09
N PRO A 28 -21.43 3.75 0.01
CA PRO A 28 -20.39 2.73 -0.02
C PRO A 28 -20.73 1.54 -0.94
N ALA A 29 -22.01 1.27 -1.20
CA ALA A 29 -22.46 0.14 -2.01
C ALA A 29 -22.11 0.28 -3.51
N ARG A 30 -21.66 1.45 -3.97
CA ARG A 30 -21.27 1.68 -5.37
C ARG A 30 -20.03 0.95 -5.84
N GLY A 31 -19.35 0.25 -4.94
CA GLY A 31 -18.30 -0.69 -5.30
C GLY A 31 -16.96 -0.10 -5.77
N ARG A 32 -16.75 1.22 -5.61
CA ARG A 32 -15.48 1.89 -5.93
C ARG A 32 -14.54 1.81 -4.73
N ASN A 33 -13.49 1.01 -4.81
CA ASN A 33 -12.69 0.69 -3.65
C ASN A 33 -11.18 0.81 -3.93
N LEU A 34 -10.47 1.51 -3.04
CA LEU A 34 -9.01 1.59 -3.00
C LEU A 34 -8.53 0.94 -1.70
N ILE A 35 -7.63 -0.04 -1.80
CA ILE A 35 -7.00 -0.69 -0.65
C ILE A 35 -5.54 -0.27 -0.60
N ILE A 36 -5.05 0.13 0.59
CA ILE A 36 -3.70 0.64 0.81
C ILE A 36 -2.94 -0.27 1.76
N HIS A 37 -1.73 -0.68 1.36
CA HIS A 37 -0.76 -1.34 2.22
C HIS A 37 0.46 -0.43 2.44
N HIS A 38 0.74 -0.10 3.69
CA HIS A 38 1.80 0.82 4.11
C HIS A 38 3.22 0.22 4.05
N GLY A 39 4.23 1.06 4.21
CA GLY A 39 5.64 0.71 4.23
C GLY A 39 6.15 0.16 5.57
N ILE A 40 7.44 -0.17 5.62
CA ILE A 40 8.09 -0.63 6.84
C ILE A 40 8.20 0.50 7.86
N GLY A 41 7.96 0.17 9.14
CA GLY A 41 8.14 1.12 10.24
C GLY A 41 7.10 2.22 10.36
N GLU A 42 6.06 2.20 9.51
CA GLU A 42 4.96 3.16 9.51
C GLU A 42 3.60 2.48 9.76
N HIS A 43 2.50 3.17 9.44
CA HIS A 43 1.13 2.67 9.63
C HIS A 43 0.12 3.35 8.70
N SER A 44 -1.08 2.79 8.60
CA SER A 44 -2.18 3.26 7.73
C SER A 44 -2.58 4.73 7.93
N GLY A 45 -2.38 5.30 9.11
CA GLY A 45 -2.76 6.69 9.42
C GLY A 45 -1.97 7.75 8.66
N ARG A 46 -0.84 7.39 8.00
CA ARG A 46 0.01 8.32 7.27
C ARG A 46 -0.46 8.60 5.83
N TYR A 47 -1.55 7.96 5.40
CA TYR A 47 -2.10 8.09 4.05
C TYR A 47 -3.22 9.13 3.92
N GLN A 48 -3.35 10.04 4.89
CA GLN A 48 -4.35 11.10 4.83
C GLN A 48 -4.28 11.95 3.54
N PRO A 49 -3.09 12.32 2.99
CA PRO A 49 -3.01 13.01 1.72
C PRO A 49 -3.61 12.24 0.54
N VAL A 50 -3.44 10.91 0.53
CA VAL A 50 -4.08 10.04 -0.48
C VAL A 50 -5.58 10.03 -0.28
N VAL A 51 -6.06 9.91 0.96
CA VAL A 51 -7.50 9.93 1.28
C VAL A 51 -8.16 11.23 0.83
N ASP A 52 -7.54 12.37 1.15
CA ASP A 52 -8.06 13.69 0.81
C ASP A 52 -8.19 13.90 -0.70
N THR A 53 -7.29 13.27 -1.48
CA THR A 53 -7.29 13.33 -2.95
C THR A 53 -8.56 12.75 -3.57
N PHE A 54 -9.18 11.76 -2.94
CA PHE A 54 -10.42 11.14 -3.41
C PHE A 54 -11.69 11.68 -2.73
N SER A 55 -11.56 12.76 -1.97
CA SER A 55 -12.72 13.37 -1.31
C SER A 55 -13.75 13.86 -2.34
N GLY A 56 -14.97 13.36 -2.25
CA GLY A 56 -16.05 13.68 -3.21
C GLY A 56 -16.17 12.72 -4.40
N GLU A 57 -15.21 11.83 -4.62
CA GLU A 57 -15.17 10.93 -5.78
C GLU A 57 -15.95 9.62 -5.60
N GLN A 58 -16.67 9.45 -4.50
CA GLN A 58 -17.40 8.22 -4.17
C GLN A 58 -16.49 6.97 -4.19
N VAL A 59 -15.29 7.10 -3.63
CA VAL A 59 -14.31 6.01 -3.48
C VAL A 59 -14.20 5.63 -2.01
N ASN A 60 -14.48 4.39 -1.67
CA ASN A 60 -14.17 3.86 -0.34
C ASN A 60 -12.68 3.58 -0.26
N ILE A 61 -12.03 3.96 0.82
CA ILE A 61 -10.62 3.72 1.04
C ILE A 61 -10.45 2.86 2.27
N PHE A 62 -9.65 1.81 2.18
CA PHE A 62 -9.36 0.87 3.24
C PHE A 62 -7.86 0.75 3.42
N ALA A 63 -7.39 0.78 4.65
CA ALA A 63 -5.96 0.61 4.95
C ALA A 63 -5.80 -0.22 6.22
N LEU A 64 -4.89 -1.21 6.18
CA LEU A 64 -4.54 -2.02 7.34
C LEU A 64 -3.25 -1.51 7.98
N ASP A 65 -3.05 -1.82 9.27
CA ASP A 65 -1.74 -1.83 9.88
C ASP A 65 -1.21 -3.27 9.85
N ALA A 66 -0.10 -3.49 9.18
CA ALA A 66 0.52 -4.81 9.06
C ALA A 66 0.95 -5.35 10.44
N ARG A 67 1.05 -6.68 10.60
CA ARG A 67 1.56 -7.27 11.85
C ARG A 67 2.88 -6.64 12.29
N GLY A 68 3.02 -6.37 13.58
CA GLY A 68 4.20 -5.69 14.12
C GLY A 68 4.33 -4.20 13.77
N HIS A 69 3.28 -3.57 13.20
CA HIS A 69 3.25 -2.16 12.82
C HIS A 69 2.01 -1.44 13.37
N GLY A 70 2.13 -0.13 13.54
CA GLY A 70 1.02 0.72 13.92
C GLY A 70 0.27 0.24 15.18
N ARG A 71 -1.05 0.05 15.05
CA ARG A 71 -1.95 -0.46 16.09
C ARG A 71 -2.12 -1.97 16.06
N SER A 72 -1.56 -2.65 15.06
CA SER A 72 -1.57 -4.11 14.99
C SER A 72 -0.61 -4.71 16.01
N PRO A 73 -0.97 -5.87 16.62
CA PRO A 73 -0.10 -6.55 17.56
C PRO A 73 1.11 -7.19 16.86
N GLY A 74 2.01 -7.73 17.66
CA GLY A 74 3.26 -8.37 17.24
C GLY A 74 4.49 -7.60 17.65
N LYS A 75 5.63 -8.26 17.57
CA LYS A 75 6.92 -7.64 17.85
C LYS A 75 7.25 -6.64 16.73
N ARG A 76 7.64 -5.42 17.11
CA ARG A 76 7.91 -4.35 16.14
C ARG A 76 8.96 -4.76 15.12
N GLY A 77 8.57 -4.68 13.82
CA GLY A 77 9.43 -5.04 12.71
C GLY A 77 9.77 -6.52 12.60
N ASP A 78 8.97 -7.42 13.18
CA ASP A 78 9.19 -8.87 13.09
C ASP A 78 8.05 -9.58 12.35
N SER A 79 8.40 -10.30 11.28
CA SER A 79 7.52 -11.15 10.48
C SER A 79 8.37 -12.04 9.57
N ARG A 80 7.75 -13.06 8.97
CA ARG A 80 8.36 -13.87 7.91
C ARG A 80 8.20 -13.23 6.51
N ALA A 81 8.19 -11.90 6.45
CA ALA A 81 8.03 -11.13 5.22
C ALA A 81 6.78 -11.56 4.42
N LEU A 82 6.88 -11.83 3.12
CA LEU A 82 5.74 -12.20 2.28
C LEU A 82 4.96 -13.43 2.79
N ALA A 83 5.63 -14.34 3.51
CA ALA A 83 4.96 -15.54 4.05
C ALA A 83 3.92 -15.21 5.15
N ASP A 84 3.99 -14.03 5.75
CA ASP A 84 3.00 -13.53 6.70
C ASP A 84 2.14 -12.42 6.11
N PHE A 85 2.74 -11.45 5.43
CA PHE A 85 2.03 -10.26 4.95
C PHE A 85 1.05 -10.56 3.81
N VAL A 86 1.39 -11.46 2.88
CA VAL A 86 0.49 -11.78 1.76
C VAL A 86 -0.75 -12.55 2.23
N PRO A 87 -0.65 -13.58 3.10
CA PRO A 87 -1.84 -14.19 3.70
C PRO A 87 -2.65 -13.24 4.59
N ASP A 88 -2.02 -12.32 5.33
CA ASP A 88 -2.75 -11.30 6.09
C ASP A 88 -3.55 -10.36 5.18
N LEU A 89 -2.96 -9.97 4.06
CA LEU A 89 -3.66 -9.14 3.08
C LEU A 89 -4.82 -9.91 2.43
N GLU A 90 -4.69 -11.23 2.20
CA GLU A 90 -5.80 -12.07 1.74
C GLU A 90 -6.93 -12.12 2.75
N CYS A 91 -6.63 -12.33 4.04
CA CYS A 91 -7.62 -12.26 5.13
C CYS A 91 -8.30 -10.89 5.19
N PHE A 92 -7.56 -9.81 4.95
CA PHE A 92 -8.14 -8.48 4.89
C PHE A 92 -9.12 -8.34 3.72
N PHE A 93 -8.79 -8.85 2.54
CA PHE A 93 -9.69 -8.85 1.39
C PHE A 93 -10.97 -9.67 1.65
N GLU A 94 -10.87 -10.86 2.28
CA GLU A 94 -12.03 -11.66 2.67
C GLU A 94 -12.91 -10.91 3.68
N PHE A 95 -12.29 -10.28 4.69
CA PHE A 95 -12.99 -9.44 5.65
C PHE A 95 -13.71 -8.27 4.97
N LEU A 96 -13.03 -7.53 4.08
CA LEU A 96 -13.62 -6.41 3.37
C LEU A 96 -14.79 -6.83 2.46
N LYS A 97 -14.69 -8.02 1.85
CA LYS A 97 -15.75 -8.59 1.05
C LYS A 97 -16.99 -8.94 1.89
N SER A 98 -16.80 -9.50 3.09
CA SER A 98 -17.92 -9.90 3.97
C SER A 98 -18.57 -8.70 4.61
N GLU A 99 -17.81 -7.77 5.17
CA GLU A 99 -18.32 -6.67 5.98
C GLU A 99 -18.74 -5.43 5.15
N PHE A 100 -18.00 -5.16 4.07
CA PHE A 100 -18.19 -3.94 3.27
C PHE A 100 -18.56 -4.24 1.81
N GLN A 101 -18.74 -5.52 1.44
CA GLN A 101 -19.06 -5.96 0.09
C GLN A 101 -18.05 -5.46 -0.97
N VAL A 102 -16.80 -5.26 -0.56
CA VAL A 102 -15.72 -4.83 -1.45
C VAL A 102 -15.51 -5.82 -2.58
N ARG A 103 -15.55 -5.32 -3.80
CA ARG A 103 -15.31 -6.10 -5.04
C ARG A 103 -14.42 -5.29 -5.97
N GLN A 104 -13.59 -5.99 -6.73
CA GLN A 104 -12.77 -5.41 -7.80
C GLN A 104 -12.02 -4.13 -7.38
N PRO A 105 -11.25 -4.14 -6.29
CA PRO A 105 -10.56 -2.95 -5.83
C PRO A 105 -9.33 -2.62 -6.67
N VAL A 106 -8.85 -1.37 -6.56
CA VAL A 106 -7.47 -1.00 -6.84
C VAL A 106 -6.63 -1.26 -5.59
N LEU A 107 -5.46 -1.86 -5.75
CA LEU A 107 -4.51 -2.12 -4.66
C LEU A 107 -3.30 -1.20 -4.79
N LEU A 108 -3.07 -0.38 -3.76
CA LEU A 108 -1.91 0.52 -3.62
C LEU A 108 -0.96 -0.02 -2.55
N GLY A 109 0.32 -0.20 -2.90
CA GLY A 109 1.36 -0.53 -1.95
C GLY A 109 2.51 0.47 -1.99
N HIS A 110 2.96 0.93 -0.79
CA HIS A 110 4.12 1.80 -0.65
C HIS A 110 5.30 1.04 -0.03
N SER A 111 6.50 1.18 -0.60
CA SER A 111 7.74 0.62 -0.04
C SER A 111 7.63 -0.89 0.20
N MET A 112 7.73 -1.38 1.44
CA MET A 112 7.42 -2.76 1.84
C MET A 112 6.02 -3.18 1.35
N GLY A 113 5.03 -2.30 1.50
CA GLY A 113 3.68 -2.55 1.02
C GLY A 113 3.61 -2.74 -0.50
N GLY A 114 4.53 -2.13 -1.25
CA GLY A 114 4.68 -2.37 -2.69
C GLY A 114 5.13 -3.80 -3.00
N ILE A 115 6.10 -4.32 -2.24
CA ILE A 115 6.53 -5.73 -2.33
C ILE A 115 5.35 -6.66 -2.02
N VAL A 116 4.60 -6.38 -0.94
CA VAL A 116 3.44 -7.19 -0.53
C VAL A 116 2.33 -7.13 -1.59
N ALA A 117 2.02 -5.96 -2.12
CA ALA A 117 0.99 -5.77 -3.14
C ALA A 117 1.32 -6.50 -4.46
N ILE A 118 2.58 -6.49 -4.88
CA ILE A 118 3.05 -7.26 -6.05
C ILE A 118 2.91 -8.76 -5.76
N GLY A 119 3.41 -9.24 -4.61
CA GLY A 119 3.30 -10.65 -4.22
C GLY A 119 1.86 -11.14 -4.14
N PHE A 120 0.96 -10.31 -3.60
CA PHE A 120 -0.49 -10.56 -3.57
C PHE A 120 -1.07 -10.62 -4.99
N THR A 121 -0.73 -9.67 -5.85
CA THR A 121 -1.21 -9.61 -7.24
C THR A 121 -0.81 -10.87 -8.01
N LEU A 122 0.43 -11.30 -7.90
CA LEU A 122 0.92 -12.53 -8.57
C LEU A 122 0.17 -13.79 -8.14
N ARG A 123 -0.32 -13.82 -6.90
CA ARG A 123 -0.99 -14.98 -6.32
C ARG A 123 -2.51 -14.95 -6.48
N PHE A 124 -3.12 -13.77 -6.33
CA PHE A 124 -4.55 -13.65 -6.09
C PHE A 124 -5.30 -12.68 -7.03
N SER A 125 -4.64 -12.03 -8.00
CA SER A 125 -5.29 -11.03 -8.85
C SER A 125 -6.55 -11.53 -9.55
N ASN A 126 -6.55 -12.78 -10.04
CA ASN A 126 -7.70 -13.37 -10.67
C ASN A 126 -8.84 -13.68 -9.70
N GLN A 127 -8.50 -14.17 -8.49
CA GLN A 127 -9.49 -14.49 -7.44
C GLN A 127 -10.27 -13.25 -7.00
N TRP A 128 -9.56 -12.13 -6.86
CA TRP A 128 -10.12 -10.86 -6.37
C TRP A 128 -10.53 -9.91 -7.48
N HIS A 129 -10.29 -10.28 -8.75
CA HIS A 129 -10.58 -9.42 -9.90
C HIS A 129 -10.02 -8.00 -9.69
N LEU A 130 -8.76 -7.90 -9.27
CA LEU A 130 -8.12 -6.60 -9.06
C LEU A 130 -8.23 -5.75 -10.32
N ARG A 131 -8.69 -4.52 -10.17
CA ARG A 131 -8.80 -3.57 -11.27
C ARG A 131 -7.45 -3.05 -11.72
N SER A 132 -6.57 -2.79 -10.75
CA SER A 132 -5.23 -2.26 -11.00
C SER A 132 -4.34 -2.47 -9.78
N LEU A 133 -3.05 -2.58 -10.03
CA LEU A 133 -1.99 -2.48 -9.03
C LEU A 133 -1.33 -1.11 -9.15
N VAL A 134 -1.14 -0.44 -8.02
CA VAL A 134 -0.32 0.79 -7.91
C VAL A 134 0.82 0.53 -6.93
N THR A 135 2.04 0.89 -7.30
CA THR A 135 3.19 0.85 -6.39
C THR A 135 3.82 2.23 -6.27
N SER A 136 4.26 2.59 -5.06
CA SER A 136 4.95 3.84 -4.76
C SER A 136 6.23 3.53 -4.01
N GLY A 137 7.39 3.91 -4.58
CA GLY A 137 8.70 3.66 -3.96
C GLY A 137 8.90 2.20 -3.56
N ALA A 138 8.43 1.24 -4.37
CA ALA A 138 8.44 -0.18 -4.00
C ALA A 138 9.85 -0.66 -3.63
N GLY A 139 9.99 -1.27 -2.45
CA GLY A 139 11.26 -1.70 -1.88
C GLY A 139 11.89 -2.92 -2.58
N LEU A 140 11.69 -3.07 -3.89
CA LEU A 140 12.17 -4.21 -4.68
C LEU A 140 13.69 -4.37 -4.65
N ARG A 141 14.42 -3.24 -4.64
CA ARG A 141 15.88 -3.19 -4.44
C ARG A 141 16.20 -2.12 -3.41
N PRO A 142 16.67 -2.48 -2.20
CA PRO A 142 17.11 -1.48 -1.24
C PRO A 142 18.39 -0.78 -1.73
N SER A 143 18.46 0.55 -1.55
CA SER A 143 19.67 1.33 -1.78
C SER A 143 20.60 1.16 -0.58
N LEU A 144 21.53 0.22 -0.65
CA LEU A 144 22.44 -0.11 0.45
C LEU A 144 23.82 0.48 0.22
N ASP A 145 24.33 1.23 1.18
CA ASP A 145 25.75 1.59 1.26
C ASP A 145 26.63 0.37 1.62
N PHE A 146 27.94 0.57 1.63
CA PHE A 146 28.90 -0.52 1.92
C PHE A 146 28.67 -1.13 3.32
N THR A 147 28.42 -0.30 4.33
CA THR A 147 28.18 -0.75 5.70
C THR A 147 26.89 -1.54 5.82
N GLN A 148 25.83 -1.07 5.16
CA GLN A 148 24.53 -1.73 5.11
C GLN A 148 24.62 -3.09 4.37
N LYS A 149 25.41 -3.18 3.29
CA LYS A 149 25.68 -4.44 2.59
C LYS A 149 26.36 -5.47 3.50
N ILE A 150 27.34 -5.04 4.32
CA ILE A 150 27.97 -5.91 5.32
C ILE A 150 26.93 -6.36 6.34
N LYS A 151 26.14 -5.46 6.90
CA LYS A 151 25.07 -5.80 7.87
C LYS A 151 24.07 -6.79 7.28
N ALA A 152 23.65 -6.61 6.03
CA ALA A 152 22.75 -7.52 5.33
C ALA A 152 23.37 -8.92 5.15
N THR A 153 24.66 -9.00 4.80
CA THR A 153 25.38 -10.27 4.69
C THR A 153 25.48 -10.99 6.04
N VAL A 154 25.87 -10.28 7.11
CA VAL A 154 25.88 -10.83 8.47
C VAL A 154 24.47 -11.26 8.89
N GLY A 155 23.47 -10.47 8.58
CA GLY A 155 22.06 -10.81 8.85
C GLY A 155 21.63 -12.12 8.18
N ARG A 156 22.03 -12.35 6.92
CA ARG A 156 21.80 -13.63 6.22
C ARG A 156 22.44 -14.83 6.93
N LEU A 157 23.65 -14.67 7.43
CA LEU A 157 24.36 -15.73 8.16
C LEU A 157 23.73 -16.01 9.53
N LEU A 158 23.26 -14.98 10.22
CA LEU A 158 22.66 -15.11 11.56
C LEU A 158 21.17 -15.48 11.54
N ARG A 159 20.45 -15.23 10.43
CA ARG A 159 19.01 -15.51 10.31
C ARG A 159 18.61 -16.93 10.74
N PRO A 160 19.33 -18.01 10.37
CA PRO A 160 18.93 -19.37 10.79
C PRO A 160 19.02 -19.60 12.30
N LEU A 161 19.89 -18.86 13.01
CA LEU A 161 20.12 -19.00 14.43
C LEU A 161 19.22 -18.07 15.28
N ALA A 162 18.92 -16.90 14.76
CA ALA A 162 18.17 -15.87 15.47
C ALA A 162 17.21 -15.11 14.55
N PRO A 163 16.23 -15.77 13.92
CA PRO A 163 15.37 -15.16 12.89
C PRO A 163 14.63 -13.90 13.39
N SER A 164 14.11 -13.94 14.60
CA SER A 164 13.35 -12.84 15.22
C SER A 164 14.23 -11.82 15.97
N LEU A 165 15.56 -11.88 15.84
CA LEU A 165 16.44 -10.83 16.37
C LEU A 165 16.16 -9.54 15.59
N THR A 166 15.69 -8.51 16.29
CA THR A 166 15.41 -7.19 15.71
C THR A 166 16.59 -6.25 15.90
N VAL A 167 16.90 -5.54 14.82
CA VAL A 167 17.94 -4.51 14.79
C VAL A 167 17.37 -3.20 14.27
N PRO A 168 17.97 -2.05 14.60
CA PRO A 168 17.61 -0.79 13.97
C PRO A 168 17.85 -0.86 12.44
N ILE A 169 16.88 -0.41 11.65
CA ILE A 169 17.00 -0.32 10.20
C ILE A 169 18.13 0.65 9.84
N GLY A 170 18.27 1.74 10.62
CA GLY A 170 19.32 2.73 10.40
C GLY A 170 19.08 3.60 9.17
N LEU A 171 17.83 3.79 8.79
CA LEU A 171 17.47 4.72 7.72
C LEU A 171 17.42 6.15 8.27
N PRO A 172 18.16 7.12 7.68
CA PRO A 172 18.02 8.52 8.03
C PRO A 172 16.62 9.01 7.65
N LEU A 173 15.86 9.55 8.62
CA LEU A 173 14.51 10.07 8.37
C LEU A 173 14.50 11.22 7.35
N THR A 174 15.62 11.92 7.19
CA THR A 174 15.80 12.98 6.20
C THR A 174 15.72 12.50 4.75
N LEU A 175 15.78 11.19 4.52
CA LEU A 175 15.64 10.59 3.18
C LEU A 175 14.19 10.20 2.85
N LEU A 176 13.25 10.39 3.78
CA LEU A 176 11.84 10.09 3.54
C LEU A 176 11.20 11.14 2.63
N SER A 177 11.44 12.42 2.89
CA SER A 177 10.79 13.56 2.22
C SER A 177 11.61 14.83 2.40
N HIS A 178 11.43 15.80 1.50
CA HIS A 178 11.93 17.18 1.65
C HIS A 178 11.09 17.99 2.63
N ASP A 179 9.86 17.57 2.96
CA ASP A 179 9.01 18.26 3.91
C ASP A 179 9.44 17.97 5.35
N LYS A 180 10.07 18.98 5.99
CA LYS A 180 10.53 18.88 7.38
C LYS A 180 9.40 18.62 8.38
N GLN A 181 8.16 19.02 8.06
CA GLN A 181 7.02 18.77 8.95
C GLN A 181 6.64 17.27 8.92
N VAL A 182 6.72 16.66 7.76
CA VAL A 182 6.52 15.21 7.61
C VAL A 182 7.56 14.43 8.40
N ILE A 183 8.85 14.80 8.29
CA ILE A 183 9.94 14.16 9.04
C ILE A 183 9.71 14.30 10.56
N GLN A 184 9.38 15.51 11.05
CA GLN A 184 9.10 15.74 12.46
C GLN A 184 7.88 14.97 12.97
N SER A 185 6.84 14.89 12.15
CA SER A 185 5.63 14.13 12.48
C SER A 185 5.91 12.64 12.54
N TYR A 186 6.74 12.12 11.62
CA TYR A 186 7.17 10.73 11.64
C TYR A 186 7.94 10.39 12.92
N ASP A 187 8.91 11.22 13.28
CA ASP A 187 9.79 11.01 14.45
C ASP A 187 9.02 11.04 15.78
N LYS A 188 7.98 11.87 15.87
CA LYS A 188 7.16 12.03 17.08
C LYS A 188 6.01 11.04 17.19
N ASP A 189 5.69 10.30 16.13
CA ASP A 189 4.56 9.38 16.14
C ASP A 189 4.96 8.06 16.83
N PRO A 190 4.36 7.71 17.98
CA PRO A 190 4.69 6.49 18.71
C PRO A 190 4.26 5.20 17.99
N LEU A 191 3.49 5.31 16.92
CA LEU A 191 3.10 4.16 16.09
C LEU A 191 4.15 3.81 15.05
N ASN A 192 5.08 4.73 14.75
CA ASN A 192 6.22 4.47 13.88
C ASN A 192 7.36 3.78 14.66
N HIS A 193 8.20 3.05 13.94
CA HIS A 193 9.40 2.43 14.52
C HIS A 193 10.49 2.21 13.47
N GLY A 194 11.74 2.24 13.90
CA GLY A 194 12.90 1.97 13.05
C GLY A 194 13.49 0.57 13.24
N MET A 195 12.68 -0.46 13.54
CA MET A 195 13.16 -1.82 13.83
C MET A 195 12.83 -2.78 12.68
N VAL A 196 13.73 -3.76 12.46
CA VAL A 196 13.52 -4.87 11.52
C VAL A 196 14.16 -6.14 12.06
N SER A 197 13.46 -7.29 11.98
CA SER A 197 14.07 -8.58 12.31
C SER A 197 14.92 -9.11 11.17
N LEU A 198 15.86 -10.00 11.49
CA LEU A 198 16.72 -10.62 10.48
C LEU A 198 15.88 -11.39 9.44
N GLN A 199 14.85 -12.12 9.88
CA GLN A 199 13.98 -12.85 8.95
C GLN A 199 13.16 -11.92 8.06
N MET A 200 12.65 -10.81 8.58
CA MET A 200 11.86 -9.84 7.81
C MET A 200 12.74 -9.09 6.81
N GLY A 201 13.87 -8.52 7.26
CA GLY A 201 14.74 -7.72 6.39
C GLY A 201 15.34 -8.55 5.25
N VAL A 202 15.91 -9.71 5.57
CA VAL A 202 16.44 -10.63 4.54
C VAL A 202 15.32 -11.15 3.63
N GLY A 203 14.17 -11.51 4.21
CA GLY A 203 13.02 -12.01 3.45
C GLY A 203 12.47 -11.00 2.45
N LEU A 204 12.41 -9.70 2.81
CA LEU A 204 11.98 -8.64 1.89
C LEU A 204 12.99 -8.40 0.77
N MET A 205 14.31 -8.42 1.08
CA MET A 205 15.35 -8.29 0.06
C MET A 205 15.33 -9.46 -0.94
N ASP A 206 15.19 -10.69 -0.45
CA ASP A 206 15.11 -11.88 -1.31
C ASP A 206 13.83 -11.84 -2.17
N ALA A 207 12.70 -11.41 -1.59
CA ALA A 207 11.43 -11.30 -2.30
C ALA A 207 11.48 -10.28 -3.44
N GLY A 208 12.17 -9.15 -3.29
CA GLY A 208 12.21 -8.10 -4.32
C GLY A 208 12.72 -8.63 -5.67
N GLU A 209 13.86 -9.31 -5.69
CA GLU A 209 14.40 -9.91 -6.91
C GLU A 209 13.53 -11.04 -7.46
N ASP A 210 12.91 -11.85 -6.57
CA ASP A 210 11.96 -12.90 -6.98
C ASP A 210 10.74 -12.32 -7.68
N LEU A 211 10.20 -11.22 -7.18
CA LEU A 211 9.02 -10.56 -7.75
C LEU A 211 9.33 -9.94 -9.11
N ILE A 212 10.53 -9.35 -9.30
CA ILE A 212 10.97 -8.84 -10.59
C ILE A 212 11.05 -9.99 -11.60
N ARG A 213 11.64 -11.14 -11.24
CA ARG A 213 11.71 -12.32 -12.11
C ARG A 213 10.35 -12.89 -12.51
N GLN A 214 9.31 -12.68 -11.71
CA GLN A 214 7.95 -13.17 -11.95
C GLN A 214 7.02 -12.09 -12.51
N ALA A 215 7.51 -10.88 -12.77
CA ALA A 215 6.69 -9.74 -13.17
C ALA A 215 5.94 -9.96 -14.50
N ASP A 216 6.44 -10.84 -15.37
CA ASP A 216 5.78 -11.25 -16.62
C ASP A 216 4.40 -11.92 -16.40
N ARG A 217 4.13 -12.38 -15.18
CA ARG A 217 2.84 -12.95 -14.78
C ARG A 217 1.81 -11.90 -14.39
N VAL A 218 2.22 -10.65 -14.17
CA VAL A 218 1.30 -9.55 -13.89
C VAL A 218 0.61 -9.13 -15.19
N LYS A 219 -0.71 -9.34 -15.26
CA LYS A 219 -1.55 -9.10 -16.46
C LYS A 219 -2.59 -8.02 -16.27
N ILE A 220 -2.82 -7.56 -15.05
CA ILE A 220 -3.74 -6.46 -14.74
C ILE A 220 -3.08 -5.10 -15.00
N PRO A 221 -3.83 -4.00 -15.15
CA PRO A 221 -3.28 -2.65 -15.24
C PRO A 221 -2.33 -2.33 -14.08
N VAL A 222 -1.19 -1.69 -14.37
CA VAL A 222 -0.14 -1.39 -13.38
C VAL A 222 0.34 0.06 -13.49
N LEU A 223 0.30 0.80 -12.39
CA LEU A 223 1.00 2.08 -12.24
C LEU A 223 2.20 1.90 -11.29
N VAL A 224 3.38 2.19 -11.77
CA VAL A 224 4.61 2.20 -10.98
C VAL A 224 5.05 3.65 -10.78
N MET A 225 5.13 4.09 -9.52
CA MET A 225 5.49 5.46 -9.14
C MET A 225 6.75 5.45 -8.28
N HIS A 226 7.75 6.32 -8.59
CA HIS A 226 9.01 6.34 -7.84
C HIS A 226 9.67 7.72 -7.86
N GLY A 227 10.25 8.16 -6.74
CA GLY A 227 11.09 9.35 -6.69
C GLY A 227 12.48 9.06 -7.25
N GLU A 228 13.01 9.90 -8.14
CA GLU A 228 14.32 9.63 -8.77
C GLU A 228 15.49 9.77 -7.79
N GLU A 229 15.32 10.57 -6.73
CA GLU A 229 16.33 10.74 -5.68
C GLU A 229 16.06 9.86 -4.44
N ASP A 230 15.25 8.82 -4.59
CA ASP A 230 15.01 7.84 -3.52
C ASP A 230 16.31 7.08 -3.18
N GLN A 231 16.82 7.33 -1.97
CA GLN A 231 18.01 6.70 -1.44
C GLN A 231 17.71 5.53 -0.48
N ILE A 232 16.42 5.17 -0.32
CA ILE A 232 15.95 4.04 0.50
C ILE A 232 15.69 2.82 -0.37
N ALA A 233 14.91 3.01 -1.43
CA ALA A 233 14.63 2.01 -2.43
C ALA A 233 15.16 2.48 -3.80
N SER A 234 15.98 1.68 -4.45
CA SER A 234 16.50 2.03 -5.78
C SER A 234 15.39 2.03 -6.82
N MET A 235 15.23 3.12 -7.56
CA MET A 235 14.27 3.21 -8.66
C MET A 235 14.52 2.15 -9.75
N THR A 236 15.74 1.60 -9.84
CA THR A 236 16.06 0.54 -10.82
C THR A 236 15.19 -0.71 -10.61
N GLY A 237 14.85 -1.03 -9.36
CA GLY A 237 13.91 -2.12 -9.05
C GLY A 237 12.51 -1.88 -9.64
N SER A 238 12.02 -0.65 -9.55
CA SER A 238 10.73 -0.25 -10.13
C SER A 238 10.76 -0.23 -11.66
N ILE A 239 11.85 0.22 -12.26
CA ILE A 239 12.05 0.21 -13.72
C ILE A 239 12.05 -1.23 -14.24
N ASP A 240 12.88 -2.10 -13.67
CA ASP A 240 12.99 -3.50 -14.09
C ASP A 240 11.67 -4.26 -13.90
N PHE A 241 10.96 -4.01 -12.80
CA PHE A 241 9.63 -4.59 -12.58
C PHE A 241 8.64 -4.13 -13.65
N HIS A 242 8.59 -2.81 -13.93
CA HIS A 242 7.70 -2.28 -14.96
C HIS A 242 8.03 -2.85 -16.35
N GLU A 243 9.31 -2.90 -16.72
CA GLU A 243 9.74 -3.45 -18.02
C GLU A 243 9.35 -4.93 -18.16
N ALA A 244 9.57 -5.73 -17.10
CA ALA A 244 9.25 -7.15 -17.09
C ALA A 244 7.74 -7.47 -17.04
N CYS A 245 6.89 -6.54 -16.58
CA CYS A 245 5.43 -6.74 -16.57
C CYS A 245 4.88 -6.97 -17.97
N SER A 246 4.04 -8.01 -18.11
CA SER A 246 3.30 -8.28 -19.35
C SER A 246 1.88 -7.70 -19.34
N SER A 247 1.59 -6.76 -18.46
CA SER A 247 0.32 -6.02 -18.49
C SER A 247 0.16 -5.28 -19.83
N PRO A 248 -1.01 -5.34 -20.48
CA PRO A 248 -1.29 -4.56 -21.69
C PRO A 248 -1.42 -3.07 -21.39
N GLU A 249 -1.66 -2.70 -20.14
CA GLU A 249 -1.81 -1.33 -19.67
C GLU A 249 -0.89 -1.11 -18.46
N LYS A 250 0.29 -0.52 -18.71
CA LYS A 250 1.29 -0.24 -17.67
C LYS A 250 1.88 1.14 -17.85
N GLU A 251 2.03 1.85 -16.75
CA GLU A 251 2.60 3.19 -16.71
C GLU A 251 3.70 3.27 -15.67
N LEU A 252 4.84 3.88 -16.03
CA LEU A 252 5.95 4.22 -15.13
C LEU A 252 5.98 5.74 -14.96
N ARG A 253 5.89 6.20 -13.72
CA ARG A 253 6.02 7.61 -13.33
C ARG A 253 7.23 7.78 -12.44
N LEU A 254 8.29 8.34 -12.99
CA LEU A 254 9.46 8.78 -12.24
C LEU A 254 9.33 10.28 -11.94
N TYR A 255 9.64 10.65 -10.70
CA TYR A 255 9.49 12.03 -10.22
C TYR A 255 10.86 12.62 -9.91
N PRO A 256 11.41 13.45 -10.83
CA PRO A 256 12.70 14.12 -10.63
C PRO A 256 12.73 14.91 -9.33
N GLY A 257 13.82 14.76 -8.58
CA GLY A 257 14.06 15.48 -7.34
C GLY A 257 13.29 15.00 -6.14
N LEU A 258 12.43 13.95 -6.24
CA LEU A 258 11.66 13.45 -5.10
C LEU A 258 12.35 12.29 -4.40
N PHE A 259 12.15 12.23 -3.07
CA PHE A 259 12.63 11.18 -2.19
C PHE A 259 11.66 9.98 -2.11
N HIS A 260 11.76 9.18 -1.05
CA HIS A 260 11.06 7.91 -0.90
C HIS A 260 9.53 8.04 -0.77
N GLU A 261 9.07 8.96 0.08
CA GLU A 261 7.65 9.13 0.39
C GLU A 261 7.00 10.17 -0.53
N ILE A 262 6.87 9.87 -1.81
CA ILE A 262 6.35 10.80 -2.82
C ILE A 262 4.95 11.35 -2.52
N PHE A 263 4.12 10.63 -1.75
CA PHE A 263 2.80 11.11 -1.30
C PHE A 263 2.88 12.08 -0.10
N ASN A 264 4.04 12.17 0.51
CA ASN A 264 4.31 13.01 1.68
C ASN A 264 5.39 14.07 1.40
N GLU A 265 5.69 14.35 0.14
CA GLU A 265 6.60 15.40 -0.26
C GLU A 265 6.04 16.81 0.00
N THR A 266 6.81 17.84 -0.31
CA THR A 266 6.36 19.24 -0.17
C THR A 266 5.03 19.47 -0.88
N PRO A 267 4.18 20.41 -0.43
CA PRO A 267 2.81 20.53 -0.94
C PRO A 267 2.70 20.62 -2.46
N ALA A 268 3.60 21.35 -3.13
CA ALA A 268 3.58 21.51 -4.58
C ALA A 268 3.90 20.19 -5.31
N GLU A 269 4.95 19.47 -4.86
CA GLU A 269 5.37 18.23 -5.45
C GLU A 269 4.36 17.10 -5.16
N ARG A 270 3.87 17.03 -3.93
CA ARG A 270 2.83 16.09 -3.53
C ARG A 270 1.56 16.21 -4.37
N GLN A 271 1.14 17.45 -4.68
CA GLN A 271 -0.04 17.69 -5.51
C GLN A 271 0.11 17.07 -6.90
N ARG A 272 1.27 17.19 -7.53
CA ARG A 272 1.56 16.58 -8.84
C ARG A 272 1.48 15.05 -8.78
N VAL A 273 2.11 14.45 -7.78
CA VAL A 273 2.10 13.00 -7.57
C VAL A 273 0.69 12.47 -7.32
N LEU A 274 -0.06 13.16 -6.46
CA LEU A 274 -1.43 12.75 -6.13
C LEU A 274 -2.40 12.96 -7.31
N ALA A 275 -2.17 13.94 -8.19
CA ALA A 275 -2.96 14.10 -9.41
C ALA A 275 -2.77 12.92 -10.38
N ASP A 276 -1.55 12.40 -10.51
CA ASP A 276 -1.30 11.20 -11.33
C ASP A 276 -1.96 9.96 -10.73
N LEU A 277 -1.85 9.77 -9.40
CA LEU A 277 -2.54 8.69 -8.69
C LEU A 277 -4.06 8.78 -8.87
N HIS A 278 -4.64 9.96 -8.68
CA HIS A 278 -6.07 10.22 -8.81
C HIS A 278 -6.57 9.84 -10.21
N ARG A 279 -5.90 10.36 -11.26
CA ARG A 279 -6.24 10.07 -12.65
C ARG A 279 -6.24 8.56 -12.91
N TRP A 280 -5.16 7.86 -12.49
CA TRP A 280 -5.03 6.42 -12.71
C TRP A 280 -6.12 5.63 -11.98
N VAL A 281 -6.32 5.90 -10.69
CA VAL A 281 -7.29 5.16 -9.87
C VAL A 281 -8.70 5.36 -10.41
N LEU A 282 -9.11 6.58 -10.76
CA LEU A 282 -10.45 6.82 -11.29
C LEU A 282 -10.68 6.18 -12.64
N ALA A 283 -9.66 6.13 -13.51
CA ALA A 283 -9.76 5.46 -14.81
C ALA A 283 -9.97 3.94 -14.70
N HIS A 284 -9.52 3.33 -13.60
CA HIS A 284 -9.60 1.87 -13.39
C HIS A 284 -10.72 1.44 -12.44
N LEU A 285 -11.36 2.36 -11.75
CA LEU A 285 -12.53 2.04 -10.93
C LEU A 285 -13.81 1.99 -11.79
N PRO A 286 -14.83 1.19 -11.38
CA PRO A 286 -16.10 1.17 -12.07
C PRO A 286 -16.71 2.57 -12.21
N GLU A 287 -17.43 2.83 -13.30
CA GLU A 287 -18.23 4.05 -13.42
C GLU A 287 -19.28 4.10 -12.31
N VAL A 288 -19.55 5.31 -11.81
CA VAL A 288 -20.61 5.52 -10.83
C VAL A 288 -21.94 5.41 -11.55
N ALA A 289 -22.69 4.35 -11.29
CA ALA A 289 -24.05 4.21 -11.83
C ALA A 289 -24.90 5.44 -11.47
N PRO A 290 -25.70 6.00 -12.40
CA PRO A 290 -26.64 7.06 -12.07
C PRO A 290 -27.52 6.67 -10.88
N ARG A 291 -27.85 7.63 -10.01
CA ARG A 291 -28.89 7.39 -8.99
C ARG A 291 -30.18 7.10 -9.74
N GLU A 292 -30.77 5.93 -9.50
CA GLU A 292 -32.18 5.75 -9.84
C GLU A 292 -32.96 6.82 -9.05
N THR A 293 -33.44 7.84 -9.75
CA THR A 293 -34.40 8.77 -9.19
C THR A 293 -35.61 7.93 -8.84
N ALA A 294 -35.86 7.77 -7.53
CA ALA A 294 -37.10 7.14 -7.06
C ALA A 294 -38.25 7.81 -7.80
N ALA A 295 -38.86 7.08 -8.71
CA ALA A 295 -40.06 7.54 -9.35
C ALA A 295 -41.09 7.81 -8.28
N THR A 296 -41.35 9.09 -8.00
CA THR A 296 -42.45 9.52 -7.15
C THR A 296 -43.73 9.06 -7.84
N GLY A 297 -44.17 7.85 -7.46
CA GLY A 297 -45.50 7.36 -7.83
C GLY A 297 -46.54 8.28 -7.20
N ALA A 298 -46.95 9.32 -7.93
CA ALA A 298 -48.15 10.04 -7.64
C ALA A 298 -49.32 9.10 -7.96
N SER A 299 -49.79 8.39 -6.96
CA SER A 299 -51.09 7.72 -7.00
C SER A 299 -52.17 8.82 -7.02
N THR A 300 -52.69 9.10 -8.18
CA THR A 300 -53.96 9.83 -8.30
C THR A 300 -55.05 8.90 -7.83
N VAL A 301 -55.54 9.16 -6.62
CA VAL A 301 -56.77 8.57 -6.12
C VAL A 301 -57.89 9.33 -6.83
N ASP A 302 -58.49 8.72 -7.85
CA ASP A 302 -59.75 9.17 -8.45
C ASP A 302 -60.87 8.99 -7.41
N ALA A 303 -61.44 10.11 -7.01
CA ALA A 303 -62.67 10.14 -6.26
C ALA A 303 -63.87 10.08 -7.27
N THR A 304 -64.61 9.00 -7.18
CA THR A 304 -66.03 8.91 -7.59
C THR A 304 -66.81 8.18 -6.51
#